data_cc80e61511829d46d1cc5f57c2ec7e43
#
_entry.id   cc80e61511829d46d1cc5f57c2ec7e43
#
_cell.length_a   1.000
_cell.length_b   1.000
_cell.length_c   1.000
_cell.angle_alpha   90.00
_cell.angle_beta   90.00
_cell.angle_gamma   90.00
#
_symmetry.space_group_name_H-M   'P 1'
#
loop_
_entity.id
_entity.type
_entity.pdbx_description
1 polymer ?
#
loop_
_entity_poly.entity_id
_entity_poly.type
_entity_poly.pdbx_seq_one_letter_code
_entity_poly.pdbx_strand_id
1 'polypeptide(L)'
;MEEECRPMLNTGLRGVVIADTRISDVQGAAGKLIYRGYLIQDLANTASFEEVAYLLLFEKLPDAAELKAFKAQLAAERDIPPEVVAALKTRPKDALVMDVLQAGVSLLANHDPDVADQTQEAAVRMAIRLIAKFPTILAAWDRIRNDKEPLSPSPDLDHAANFLYMFKGEAPDEEEARFMDTCLVLHAEHSFNASTFAAREVASTRAHMYASVGAAVGSLSGELHGGANMRVMELLKKIGSVDKVEKYVNQEFDAGRKIFGLGHAVY
;
A
#
# COMPACT_ATOMS: atom_id res chain seq x y z
N MET A 1 -6.27 -5.90 53.31
CA MET A 1 -6.22 -4.80 52.31
C MET A 1 -5.86 -5.50 51.01
N GLU A 2 -6.87 -5.76 50.18
CA GLU A 2 -6.66 -6.29 48.83
C GLU A 2 -6.07 -5.15 48.01
N GLU A 3 -4.82 -5.30 47.52
CA GLU A 3 -4.27 -4.44 46.51
C GLU A 3 -5.15 -4.61 45.26
N GLU A 4 -5.98 -3.60 44.95
CA GLU A 4 -6.66 -3.49 43.68
C GLU A 4 -5.59 -3.50 42.57
N CYS A 5 -5.47 -4.61 41.88
CA CYS A 5 -4.62 -4.74 40.69
C CYS A 5 -5.14 -3.77 39.63
N ARG A 6 -4.62 -2.56 39.60
CA ARG A 6 -4.94 -1.59 38.55
C ARG A 6 -4.45 -2.17 37.21
N PRO A 7 -5.31 -2.29 36.20
CA PRO A 7 -4.88 -2.79 34.91
C PRO A 7 -3.76 -1.91 34.38
N MET A 8 -2.63 -2.51 34.05
CA MET A 8 -1.47 -1.81 33.52
C MET A 8 -1.83 -1.29 32.10
N LEU A 9 -1.95 0.02 31.96
CA LEU A 9 -2.23 0.64 30.67
C LEU A 9 -1.05 0.42 29.71
N ASN A 10 -1.22 -0.45 28.72
CA ASN A 10 -0.21 -0.67 27.67
C ASN A 10 -0.43 0.33 26.54
N THR A 11 0.33 1.42 26.55
CA THR A 11 0.28 2.43 25.50
C THR A 11 0.95 1.88 24.24
N GLY A 12 0.18 1.81 23.12
CA GLY A 12 0.66 1.40 21.81
C GLY A 12 0.68 -0.12 21.57
N LEU A 13 0.04 -0.91 22.42
CA LEU A 13 -0.14 -2.37 22.29
C LEU A 13 1.17 -3.17 22.09
N ARG A 14 2.31 -2.62 22.47
CA ARG A 14 3.61 -3.30 22.33
C ARG A 14 3.64 -4.58 23.17
N GLY A 15 3.90 -5.72 22.51
CA GLY A 15 3.93 -7.02 23.18
C GLY A 15 2.55 -7.62 23.51
N VAL A 16 1.47 -6.99 23.07
CA VAL A 16 0.11 -7.50 23.21
C VAL A 16 -0.28 -8.30 21.97
N VAL A 17 -0.62 -9.57 22.16
CA VAL A 17 -1.17 -10.42 21.09
C VAL A 17 -2.65 -10.06 20.92
N ILE A 18 -3.02 -9.56 19.74
CA ILE A 18 -4.38 -9.13 19.44
C ILE A 18 -5.15 -10.12 18.54
N ALA A 19 -4.45 -10.84 17.69
CA ALA A 19 -5.00 -11.87 16.80
C ALA A 19 -3.87 -12.72 16.22
N ASP A 20 -4.24 -13.78 15.48
CA ASP A 20 -3.37 -14.56 14.62
C ASP A 20 -3.66 -14.31 13.14
N THR A 21 -2.73 -14.68 12.27
CA THR A 21 -2.89 -14.57 10.81
C THR A 21 -2.26 -15.78 10.11
N ARG A 22 -2.83 -16.12 8.94
CA ARG A 22 -2.25 -17.10 8.01
C ARG A 22 -1.66 -16.44 6.78
N ILE A 23 -1.73 -15.11 6.69
CA ILE A 23 -1.34 -14.37 5.49
C ILE A 23 0.17 -14.18 5.46
N SER A 24 0.76 -13.87 6.60
CA SER A 24 2.20 -13.63 6.70
C SER A 24 2.78 -14.11 8.04
N ASP A 25 4.09 -14.30 8.05
CA ASP A 25 4.87 -14.53 9.25
C ASP A 25 6.07 -13.58 9.27
N VAL A 26 6.19 -12.80 10.35
CA VAL A 26 7.24 -11.79 10.53
C VAL A 26 8.17 -12.27 11.64
N GLN A 27 9.30 -12.82 11.24
CA GLN A 27 10.34 -13.33 12.15
C GLN A 27 11.44 -12.27 12.34
N GLY A 28 11.15 -11.22 13.13
CA GLY A 28 12.01 -10.05 13.27
C GLY A 28 13.44 -10.38 13.70
N ALA A 29 13.63 -11.25 14.71
CA ALA A 29 14.96 -11.65 15.18
C ALA A 29 15.80 -12.40 14.10
N ALA A 30 15.14 -13.06 13.14
CA ALA A 30 15.79 -13.76 12.04
C ALA A 30 15.86 -12.91 10.75
N GLY A 31 15.29 -11.70 10.74
CA GLY A 31 15.20 -10.85 9.56
C GLY A 31 14.42 -11.49 8.42
N LYS A 32 13.37 -12.27 8.72
CA LYS A 32 12.59 -12.99 7.72
C LYS A 32 11.16 -12.47 7.66
N LEU A 33 10.68 -12.24 6.45
CA LEU A 33 9.29 -11.99 6.13
C LEU A 33 8.80 -13.07 5.17
N ILE A 34 7.66 -13.65 5.47
CA ILE A 34 7.08 -14.78 4.74
C ILE A 34 5.64 -14.43 4.37
N TYR A 35 5.27 -14.54 3.09
CA TYR A 35 3.91 -14.40 2.60
C TYR A 35 3.34 -15.77 2.24
N ARG A 36 2.28 -16.22 2.93
CA ARG A 36 1.63 -17.52 2.64
C ARG A 36 2.60 -18.69 2.47
N GLY A 37 3.71 -18.70 3.24
CA GLY A 37 4.72 -19.76 3.20
C GLY A 37 5.91 -19.51 2.27
N TYR A 38 5.92 -18.43 1.49
CA TYR A 38 7.02 -18.05 0.60
C TYR A 38 7.86 -16.94 1.22
N LEU A 39 9.18 -17.07 1.16
CA LEU A 39 10.08 -16.01 1.60
C LEU A 39 9.95 -14.79 0.69
N ILE A 40 9.92 -13.59 1.31
CA ILE A 40 9.80 -12.33 0.55
C ILE A 40 10.94 -12.14 -0.46
N GLN A 41 12.16 -12.59 -0.13
CA GLN A 41 13.30 -12.52 -1.04
C GLN A 41 13.08 -13.31 -2.32
N ASP A 42 12.46 -14.48 -2.21
CA ASP A 42 12.15 -15.32 -3.37
C ASP A 42 11.08 -14.65 -4.24
N LEU A 43 9.99 -14.18 -3.62
CA LEU A 43 8.92 -13.48 -4.31
C LEU A 43 9.41 -12.21 -5.01
N ALA A 44 10.20 -11.37 -4.33
CA ALA A 44 10.72 -10.13 -4.89
C ALA A 44 11.63 -10.34 -6.10
N ASN A 45 12.32 -11.48 -6.17
CA ASN A 45 13.20 -11.81 -7.29
C ASN A 45 12.50 -12.48 -8.47
N THR A 46 11.41 -13.22 -8.23
CA THR A 46 10.84 -14.13 -9.24
C THR A 46 9.38 -13.87 -9.59
N ALA A 47 8.61 -13.24 -8.69
CA ALA A 47 7.19 -12.99 -8.89
C ALA A 47 6.90 -11.54 -9.29
N SER A 48 5.80 -11.31 -10.00
CA SER A 48 5.20 -10.00 -10.23
C SER A 48 4.28 -9.60 -9.08
N PHE A 49 3.95 -8.32 -9.00
CA PHE A 49 2.96 -7.84 -8.02
C PHE A 49 1.61 -8.54 -8.17
N GLU A 50 1.16 -8.80 -9.40
CA GLU A 50 -0.10 -9.49 -9.63
C GLU A 50 -0.08 -10.93 -9.11
N GLU A 51 1.05 -11.65 -9.24
CA GLU A 51 1.20 -12.99 -8.66
C GLU A 51 1.14 -12.94 -7.14
N VAL A 52 1.79 -11.95 -6.52
CA VAL A 52 1.76 -11.76 -5.06
C VAL A 52 0.38 -11.33 -4.58
N ALA A 53 -0.30 -10.42 -5.28
CA ALA A 53 -1.67 -10.04 -4.97
C ALA A 53 -2.62 -11.24 -5.05
N TYR A 54 -2.47 -12.08 -6.08
CA TYR A 54 -3.23 -13.32 -6.21
C TYR A 54 -2.93 -14.28 -5.04
N LEU A 55 -1.65 -14.49 -4.72
CA LEU A 55 -1.24 -15.34 -3.58
C LEU A 55 -1.89 -14.90 -2.26
N LEU A 56 -1.90 -13.59 -2.00
CA LEU A 56 -2.47 -13.06 -0.75
C LEU A 56 -3.99 -13.18 -0.70
N LEU A 57 -4.68 -13.02 -1.83
CA LEU A 57 -6.14 -13.12 -1.93
C LEU A 57 -6.64 -14.57 -1.98
N PHE A 58 -5.95 -15.45 -2.72
CA PHE A 58 -6.41 -16.81 -3.03
C PHE A 58 -5.57 -17.94 -2.40
N GLU A 59 -4.62 -17.60 -1.54
CA GLU A 59 -3.81 -18.52 -0.72
C GLU A 59 -2.83 -19.41 -1.49
N LYS A 60 -2.66 -19.20 -2.79
CA LYS A 60 -1.72 -19.93 -3.67
C LYS A 60 -1.17 -19.03 -4.76
N LEU A 61 0.01 -19.34 -5.28
CA LEU A 61 0.48 -18.71 -6.51
C LEU A 61 -0.39 -19.16 -7.68
N PRO A 62 -0.68 -18.24 -8.63
CA PRO A 62 -1.48 -18.57 -9.81
C PRO A 62 -0.70 -19.45 -10.78
N ASP A 63 -1.39 -20.34 -11.48
CA ASP A 63 -0.87 -20.89 -12.73
C ASP A 63 -0.94 -19.85 -13.87
N ALA A 64 -0.41 -20.19 -15.05
CA ALA A 64 -0.34 -19.25 -16.17
C ALA A 64 -1.73 -18.78 -16.66
N ALA A 65 -2.74 -19.65 -16.58
CA ALA A 65 -4.10 -19.32 -17.00
C ALA A 65 -4.79 -18.42 -15.95
N GLU A 66 -4.63 -18.74 -14.67
CA GLU A 66 -5.11 -17.96 -13.54
C GLU A 66 -4.48 -16.55 -13.50
N LEU A 67 -3.15 -16.47 -13.71
CA LEU A 67 -2.45 -15.19 -13.78
C LEU A 67 -2.97 -14.32 -14.92
N LYS A 68 -3.12 -14.91 -16.10
CA LYS A 68 -3.66 -14.18 -17.26
C LYS A 68 -5.07 -13.65 -16.99
N ALA A 69 -5.94 -14.48 -16.41
CA ALA A 69 -7.30 -14.09 -16.07
C ALA A 69 -7.32 -12.97 -15.00
N PHE A 70 -6.48 -13.07 -13.98
CA PHE A 70 -6.39 -12.09 -12.91
C PHE A 70 -5.84 -10.74 -13.41
N LYS A 71 -4.80 -10.75 -14.25
CA LYS A 71 -4.29 -9.53 -14.91
C LYS A 71 -5.37 -8.86 -15.75
N ALA A 72 -6.12 -9.64 -16.53
CA ALA A 72 -7.23 -9.10 -17.33
C ALA A 72 -8.34 -8.50 -16.44
N GLN A 73 -8.65 -9.14 -15.31
CA GLN A 73 -9.63 -8.62 -14.35
C GLN A 73 -9.16 -7.31 -13.72
N LEU A 74 -7.91 -7.24 -13.27
CA LEU A 74 -7.35 -5.99 -12.75
C LEU A 74 -7.38 -4.89 -13.80
N ALA A 75 -6.98 -5.18 -15.04
CA ALA A 75 -6.97 -4.21 -16.14
C ALA A 75 -8.37 -3.65 -16.42
N ALA A 76 -9.40 -4.49 -16.42
CA ALA A 76 -10.78 -4.08 -16.61
C ALA A 76 -11.36 -3.19 -15.50
N GLU A 77 -10.77 -3.24 -14.31
CA GLU A 77 -11.25 -2.52 -13.13
C GLU A 77 -10.46 -1.23 -12.81
N ARG A 78 -9.50 -0.84 -13.65
CA ARG A 78 -8.60 0.32 -13.39
C ARG A 78 -9.28 1.67 -13.45
N ASP A 79 -10.32 1.82 -14.30
CA ASP A 79 -10.98 3.11 -14.48
C ASP A 79 -11.71 3.56 -13.20
N ILE A 80 -11.62 4.85 -12.92
CA ILE A 80 -12.37 5.49 -11.83
C ILE A 80 -13.54 6.31 -12.39
N PRO A 81 -14.67 6.38 -11.67
CA PRO A 81 -15.83 7.14 -12.11
C PRO A 81 -15.51 8.62 -12.39
N PRO A 82 -16.10 9.24 -13.42
CA PRO A 82 -15.89 10.67 -13.71
C PRO A 82 -16.22 11.59 -12.53
N GLU A 83 -17.17 11.21 -11.70
CA GLU A 83 -17.57 11.93 -10.50
C GLU A 83 -16.45 11.95 -9.45
N VAL A 84 -15.68 10.86 -9.35
CA VAL A 84 -14.49 10.81 -8.50
C VAL A 84 -13.43 11.77 -9.03
N VAL A 85 -13.16 11.75 -10.34
CA VAL A 85 -12.22 12.72 -10.97
C VAL A 85 -12.68 14.15 -10.74
N ALA A 86 -13.97 14.44 -10.91
CA ALA A 86 -14.54 15.77 -10.66
C ALA A 86 -14.32 16.20 -9.20
N ALA A 87 -14.56 15.30 -8.25
CA ALA A 87 -14.30 15.57 -6.83
C ALA A 87 -12.82 15.81 -6.53
N LEU A 88 -11.89 15.09 -7.18
CA LEU A 88 -10.46 15.37 -7.06
C LEU A 88 -10.11 16.77 -7.56
N LYS A 89 -10.68 17.22 -8.69
CA LYS A 89 -10.47 18.56 -9.27
C LYS A 89 -10.90 19.70 -8.34
N THR A 90 -11.76 19.44 -7.34
CA THR A 90 -12.17 20.47 -6.38
C THR A 90 -11.23 20.63 -5.18
N ARG A 91 -10.22 19.79 -5.04
CA ARG A 91 -9.28 19.84 -3.91
C ARG A 91 -8.25 20.93 -4.09
N PRO A 92 -7.80 21.59 -2.99
CA PRO A 92 -6.62 22.45 -3.03
C PRO A 92 -5.41 21.71 -3.57
N LYS A 93 -4.61 22.30 -4.45
CA LYS A 93 -3.45 21.64 -5.09
C LYS A 93 -2.35 21.22 -4.09
N ASP A 94 -2.29 21.87 -2.93
CA ASP A 94 -1.39 21.58 -1.82
C ASP A 94 -1.96 20.57 -0.83
N ALA A 95 -3.17 20.03 -1.08
CA ALA A 95 -3.76 19.00 -0.24
C ALA A 95 -2.81 17.79 -0.10
N LEU A 96 -2.78 17.23 1.11
CA LEU A 96 -1.97 16.03 1.39
C LEU A 96 -2.45 14.85 0.54
N VAL A 97 -1.51 14.19 -0.13
CA VAL A 97 -1.82 13.09 -1.06
C VAL A 97 -2.61 11.98 -0.39
N MET A 98 -2.27 11.67 0.87
CA MET A 98 -2.96 10.60 1.62
C MET A 98 -4.41 10.99 1.96
N ASP A 99 -4.70 12.25 2.25
CA ASP A 99 -6.07 12.72 2.50
C ASP A 99 -6.91 12.65 1.22
N VAL A 100 -6.30 12.99 0.08
CA VAL A 100 -6.96 12.89 -1.22
C VAL A 100 -7.21 11.43 -1.60
N LEU A 101 -6.26 10.54 -1.35
CA LEU A 101 -6.44 9.10 -1.56
C LEU A 101 -7.56 8.55 -0.68
N GLN A 102 -7.58 8.89 0.62
CA GLN A 102 -8.62 8.45 1.54
C GLN A 102 -10.02 8.91 1.09
N ALA A 103 -10.14 10.17 0.68
CA ALA A 103 -11.37 10.70 0.13
C ALA A 103 -11.79 9.98 -1.16
N GLY A 104 -10.85 9.73 -2.08
CA GLY A 104 -11.07 8.99 -3.31
C GLY A 104 -11.57 7.57 -3.05
N VAL A 105 -10.97 6.86 -2.11
CA VAL A 105 -11.44 5.52 -1.69
C VAL A 105 -12.86 5.56 -1.17
N SER A 106 -13.19 6.54 -0.34
CA SER A 106 -14.56 6.70 0.20
C SER A 106 -15.59 6.99 -0.89
N LEU A 107 -15.22 7.78 -1.90
CA LEU A 107 -16.10 8.09 -3.04
C LEU A 107 -16.36 6.88 -3.92
N LEU A 108 -15.37 5.99 -4.11
CA LEU A 108 -15.56 4.75 -4.87
C LEU A 108 -16.68 3.86 -4.33
N ALA A 109 -16.93 3.89 -3.01
CA ALA A 109 -18.00 3.11 -2.40
C ALA A 109 -19.38 3.40 -3.00
N ASN A 110 -19.63 4.63 -3.43
CA ASN A 110 -20.91 5.05 -4.02
C ASN A 110 -21.16 4.47 -5.42
N HIS A 111 -20.13 3.92 -6.03
CA HIS A 111 -20.14 3.39 -7.39
C HIS A 111 -19.90 1.87 -7.45
N ASP A 112 -19.75 1.23 -6.29
CA ASP A 112 -19.53 -0.22 -6.25
C ASP A 112 -20.84 -0.98 -6.04
N PRO A 113 -21.22 -1.87 -6.97
CA PRO A 113 -22.47 -2.63 -6.86
C PRO A 113 -22.48 -3.63 -5.70
N ASP A 114 -21.31 -4.04 -5.23
CA ASP A 114 -21.17 -5.02 -4.14
C ASP A 114 -21.07 -4.37 -2.74
N VAL A 115 -21.12 -3.04 -2.63
CA VAL A 115 -20.85 -2.32 -1.38
C VAL A 115 -21.69 -2.77 -0.18
N ALA A 116 -22.93 -3.20 -0.43
CA ALA A 116 -23.84 -3.69 0.60
C ALA A 116 -23.77 -5.21 0.81
N ASP A 117 -23.07 -5.95 -0.04
CA ASP A 117 -22.93 -7.40 0.02
C ASP A 117 -21.84 -7.78 1.02
N GLN A 118 -22.18 -8.58 2.04
CA GLN A 118 -21.29 -9.01 3.12
C GLN A 118 -20.68 -10.41 2.86
N THR A 119 -20.86 -10.97 1.66
CA THR A 119 -20.26 -12.25 1.30
C THR A 119 -18.75 -12.13 1.07
N GLN A 120 -18.03 -13.23 1.24
CA GLN A 120 -16.59 -13.25 0.99
C GLN A 120 -16.29 -13.03 -0.49
N GLU A 121 -17.11 -13.54 -1.37
CA GLU A 121 -16.98 -13.36 -2.81
C GLU A 121 -17.09 -11.88 -3.21
N ALA A 122 -18.03 -11.14 -2.63
CA ALA A 122 -18.16 -9.69 -2.82
C ALA A 122 -16.94 -8.95 -2.25
N ALA A 123 -16.43 -9.35 -1.07
CA ALA A 123 -15.25 -8.78 -0.48
C ALA A 123 -14.01 -8.95 -1.39
N VAL A 124 -13.84 -10.12 -2.00
CA VAL A 124 -12.75 -10.35 -2.98
C VAL A 124 -12.92 -9.46 -4.21
N ARG A 125 -14.13 -9.32 -4.77
CA ARG A 125 -14.38 -8.43 -5.92
C ARG A 125 -14.09 -6.97 -5.57
N MET A 126 -14.52 -6.49 -4.41
CA MET A 126 -14.21 -5.13 -3.92
C MET A 126 -12.71 -4.94 -3.71
N ALA A 127 -12.01 -5.93 -3.16
CA ALA A 127 -10.55 -5.88 -2.99
C ALA A 127 -9.82 -5.75 -4.32
N ILE A 128 -10.22 -6.52 -5.34
CA ILE A 128 -9.64 -6.44 -6.70
C ILE A 128 -9.87 -5.05 -7.31
N ARG A 129 -11.09 -4.49 -7.19
CA ARG A 129 -11.40 -3.13 -7.65
C ARG A 129 -10.56 -2.07 -6.93
N LEU A 130 -10.38 -2.20 -5.61
CA LEU A 130 -9.55 -1.29 -4.84
C LEU A 130 -8.08 -1.37 -5.29
N ILE A 131 -7.51 -2.56 -5.39
CA ILE A 131 -6.14 -2.76 -5.89
C ILE A 131 -5.99 -2.09 -7.26
N ALA A 132 -6.92 -2.32 -8.18
CA ALA A 132 -6.87 -1.78 -9.53
C ALA A 132 -6.99 -0.25 -9.59
N LYS A 133 -7.81 0.37 -8.73
CA LYS A 133 -8.16 1.81 -8.78
C LYS A 133 -7.24 2.72 -7.97
N PHE A 134 -6.52 2.20 -6.97
CA PHE A 134 -5.60 3.01 -6.17
C PHE A 134 -4.55 3.75 -7.01
N PRO A 135 -3.83 3.07 -7.93
CA PRO A 135 -2.88 3.74 -8.82
C PRO A 135 -3.52 4.84 -9.67
N THR A 136 -4.74 4.61 -10.14
CA THR A 136 -5.46 5.58 -10.98
C THR A 136 -5.83 6.83 -10.20
N ILE A 137 -6.31 6.70 -8.94
CA ILE A 137 -6.59 7.86 -8.07
C ILE A 137 -5.31 8.68 -7.84
N LEU A 138 -4.20 8.02 -7.51
CA LEU A 138 -2.94 8.68 -7.21
C LEU A 138 -2.37 9.40 -8.44
N ALA A 139 -2.35 8.72 -9.58
CA ALA A 139 -1.86 9.31 -10.82
C ALA A 139 -2.76 10.46 -11.31
N ALA A 140 -4.09 10.29 -11.22
CA ALA A 140 -5.03 11.35 -11.56
C ALA A 140 -4.82 12.58 -10.67
N TRP A 141 -4.65 12.39 -9.36
CA TRP A 141 -4.39 13.50 -8.45
C TRP A 141 -3.08 14.21 -8.74
N ASP A 142 -1.99 13.47 -8.96
CA ASP A 142 -0.71 14.10 -9.29
C ASP A 142 -0.79 14.94 -10.55
N ARG A 143 -1.47 14.46 -11.57
CA ARG A 143 -1.69 15.23 -12.81
C ARG A 143 -2.56 16.46 -12.59
N ILE A 144 -3.68 16.33 -11.87
CA ILE A 144 -4.59 17.44 -11.56
C ILE A 144 -3.86 18.55 -10.78
N ARG A 145 -3.12 18.21 -9.74
CA ARG A 145 -2.40 19.21 -8.92
C ARG A 145 -1.30 19.96 -9.69
N ASN A 146 -0.81 19.34 -10.78
CA ASN A 146 0.19 19.92 -11.70
C ASN A 146 -0.44 20.48 -12.99
N ASP A 147 -1.74 20.81 -13.00
CA ASP A 147 -2.47 21.40 -14.14
C ASP A 147 -2.47 20.51 -15.40
N LYS A 148 -2.42 19.20 -15.23
CA LYS A 148 -2.49 18.22 -16.31
C LYS A 148 -3.79 17.44 -16.25
N GLU A 149 -4.34 17.06 -17.40
CA GLU A 149 -5.49 16.14 -17.41
C GLU A 149 -5.06 14.72 -17.02
N PRO A 150 -5.89 14.02 -16.21
CA PRO A 150 -5.69 12.61 -15.92
C PRO A 150 -5.60 11.78 -17.20
N LEU A 151 -4.79 10.74 -17.18
CA LEU A 151 -4.70 9.77 -18.27
C LEU A 151 -5.56 8.54 -17.93
N SER A 152 -6.21 7.98 -18.95
CA SER A 152 -6.87 6.70 -18.84
C SER A 152 -5.83 5.58 -18.64
N PRO A 153 -6.13 4.56 -17.82
CA PRO A 153 -5.29 3.40 -17.70
C PRO A 153 -5.08 2.68 -19.05
N SER A 154 -3.90 2.13 -19.23
CA SER A 154 -3.62 1.26 -20.38
C SER A 154 -4.10 -0.17 -20.09
N PRO A 155 -4.82 -0.84 -21.00
CA PRO A 155 -5.19 -2.23 -20.83
C PRO A 155 -4.02 -3.20 -21.03
N ASP A 156 -2.96 -2.77 -21.71
CA ASP A 156 -1.86 -3.61 -22.19
C ASP A 156 -0.66 -3.64 -21.24
N LEU A 157 -0.60 -2.74 -20.27
CA LEU A 157 0.50 -2.66 -19.31
C LEU A 157 0.17 -3.42 -18.04
N ASP A 158 1.18 -4.05 -17.44
CA ASP A 158 1.08 -4.63 -16.10
C ASP A 158 0.83 -3.56 -15.04
N HIS A 159 0.47 -3.94 -13.84
CA HIS A 159 -0.03 -3.02 -12.81
C HIS A 159 0.95 -1.88 -12.48
N ALA A 160 2.21 -2.23 -12.22
CA ALA A 160 3.25 -1.26 -11.90
C ALA A 160 3.58 -0.33 -13.09
N ALA A 161 3.72 -0.91 -14.28
CA ALA A 161 3.99 -0.16 -15.51
C ALA A 161 2.82 0.80 -15.85
N ASN A 162 1.58 0.35 -15.66
CA ASN A 162 0.39 1.18 -15.87
C ASN A 162 0.35 2.37 -14.89
N PHE A 163 0.69 2.16 -13.62
CA PHE A 163 0.80 3.26 -12.66
C PHE A 163 1.81 4.31 -13.13
N LEU A 164 3.03 3.88 -13.48
CA LEU A 164 4.08 4.80 -13.96
C LEU A 164 3.67 5.51 -15.24
N TYR A 165 3.03 4.82 -16.17
CA TYR A 165 2.48 5.42 -17.39
C TYR A 165 1.50 6.55 -17.07
N MET A 166 0.50 6.30 -16.23
CA MET A 166 -0.49 7.33 -15.86
C MET A 166 0.15 8.50 -15.10
N PHE A 167 1.14 8.22 -14.26
CA PHE A 167 1.82 9.21 -13.42
C PHE A 167 2.77 10.09 -14.25
N LYS A 168 3.65 9.49 -15.05
CA LYS A 168 4.67 10.19 -15.85
C LYS A 168 4.08 10.81 -17.13
N GLY A 169 3.13 10.15 -17.76
CA GLY A 169 2.54 10.54 -19.04
C GLY A 169 3.11 9.80 -20.25
N GLU A 170 4.04 8.88 -20.01
CA GLU A 170 4.68 8.03 -21.02
C GLU A 170 4.93 6.64 -20.41
N ALA A 171 5.01 5.62 -21.26
CA ALA A 171 5.30 4.26 -20.81
C ALA A 171 6.70 4.20 -20.18
N PRO A 172 6.85 3.54 -19.01
CA PRO A 172 8.16 3.34 -18.41
C PRO A 172 9.00 2.38 -19.26
N ASP A 173 10.32 2.44 -19.08
CA ASP A 173 11.17 1.36 -19.56
C ASP A 173 11.02 0.11 -18.65
N GLU A 174 11.66 -0.99 -19.09
CA GLU A 174 11.55 -2.28 -18.40
C GLU A 174 12.16 -2.24 -16.97
N GLU A 175 13.24 -1.50 -16.78
CA GLU A 175 13.93 -1.37 -15.49
C GLU A 175 13.08 -0.57 -14.49
N GLU A 176 12.51 0.54 -14.92
CA GLU A 176 11.59 1.35 -14.13
C GLU A 176 10.33 0.56 -13.72
N ALA A 177 9.74 -0.16 -14.68
CA ALA A 177 8.57 -0.99 -14.43
C ALA A 177 8.89 -2.09 -13.41
N ARG A 178 10.00 -2.81 -13.59
CA ARG A 178 10.44 -3.87 -12.69
C ARG A 178 10.77 -3.33 -11.30
N PHE A 179 11.42 -2.17 -11.21
CA PHE A 179 11.72 -1.53 -9.94
C PHE A 179 10.44 -1.22 -9.14
N MET A 180 9.45 -0.60 -9.79
CA MET A 180 8.17 -0.29 -9.14
C MET A 180 7.42 -1.56 -8.75
N ASP A 181 7.38 -2.56 -9.59
CA ASP A 181 6.76 -3.86 -9.33
C ASP A 181 7.37 -4.53 -8.08
N THR A 182 8.69 -4.58 -8.00
CA THR A 182 9.41 -5.09 -6.83
C THR A 182 9.08 -4.28 -5.56
N CYS A 183 8.98 -2.95 -5.65
CA CYS A 183 8.56 -2.12 -4.53
C CYS A 183 7.14 -2.50 -4.04
N LEU A 184 6.21 -2.74 -4.95
CA LEU A 184 4.85 -3.16 -4.61
C LEU A 184 4.83 -4.54 -3.95
N VAL A 185 5.61 -5.51 -4.45
CA VAL A 185 5.78 -6.84 -3.84
C VAL A 185 6.29 -6.73 -2.40
N LEU A 186 7.34 -5.93 -2.18
CA LEU A 186 7.96 -5.75 -0.86
C LEU A 186 7.02 -5.06 0.17
N HIS A 187 6.06 -4.28 -0.30
CA HIS A 187 5.11 -3.54 0.56
C HIS A 187 3.73 -4.19 0.66
N ALA A 188 3.51 -5.35 0.02
CA ALA A 188 2.18 -5.93 -0.09
C ALA A 188 1.61 -6.42 1.25
N GLU A 189 2.45 -6.89 2.19
CA GLU A 189 1.99 -7.46 3.45
C GLU A 189 3.04 -7.30 4.56
N HIS A 190 2.61 -7.05 5.79
CA HIS A 190 3.46 -7.05 6.99
C HIS A 190 2.66 -7.34 8.27
N SER A 191 1.84 -8.40 8.27
CA SER A 191 1.04 -8.84 9.41
C SER A 191 0.08 -7.75 9.93
N PHE A 192 -0.07 -7.60 11.25
CA PHE A 192 -0.94 -6.60 11.88
C PHE A 192 -0.24 -5.25 12.07
N ASN A 193 0.26 -4.66 11.00
CA ASN A 193 0.67 -3.26 11.02
C ASN A 193 -0.51 -2.34 11.37
N ALA A 194 -0.23 -1.07 11.70
CA ALA A 194 -1.27 -0.15 12.16
C ALA A 194 -2.41 0.04 11.15
N SER A 195 -2.13 0.03 9.84
CA SER A 195 -3.17 0.13 8.80
C SER A 195 -4.05 -1.10 8.75
N THR A 196 -3.45 -2.29 8.77
CA THR A 196 -4.19 -3.56 8.79
C THR A 196 -5.04 -3.66 10.06
N PHE A 197 -4.51 -3.24 11.21
CA PHE A 197 -5.26 -3.21 12.46
C PHE A 197 -6.46 -2.27 12.37
N ALA A 198 -6.28 -1.03 11.88
CA ALA A 198 -7.36 -0.07 11.68
C ALA A 198 -8.44 -0.58 10.73
N ALA A 199 -8.04 -1.20 9.60
CA ALA A 199 -8.98 -1.82 8.67
C ALA A 199 -9.79 -2.94 9.33
N ARG A 200 -9.14 -3.82 10.10
CA ARG A 200 -9.80 -4.93 10.79
C ARG A 200 -10.76 -4.46 11.88
N GLU A 201 -10.38 -3.43 12.62
CA GLU A 201 -11.27 -2.84 13.62
C GLU A 201 -12.56 -2.34 12.97
N VAL A 202 -12.46 -1.53 11.92
CA VAL A 202 -13.63 -1.02 11.18
C VAL A 202 -14.43 -2.18 10.55
N ALA A 203 -13.77 -3.17 9.92
CA ALA A 203 -14.43 -4.34 9.34
C ALA A 203 -15.20 -5.16 10.39
N SER A 204 -14.71 -5.22 11.65
CA SER A 204 -15.36 -5.95 12.74
C SER A 204 -16.76 -5.42 13.08
N THR A 205 -17.03 -4.16 12.75
CA THR A 205 -18.35 -3.53 12.90
C THR A 205 -19.32 -3.85 11.74
N ARG A 206 -18.89 -4.66 10.77
CA ARG A 206 -19.58 -4.93 9.50
C ARG A 206 -19.72 -3.70 8.58
N ALA A 207 -18.84 -2.72 8.74
CA ALA A 207 -18.69 -1.68 7.74
C ALA A 207 -18.18 -2.27 6.41
N HIS A 208 -18.55 -1.68 5.28
CA HIS A 208 -18.13 -2.16 3.97
C HIS A 208 -16.60 -1.99 3.74
N MET A 209 -16.05 -2.72 2.77
CA MET A 209 -14.61 -2.77 2.47
C MET A 209 -13.99 -1.38 2.28
N TYR A 210 -14.66 -0.47 1.59
CA TYR A 210 -14.16 0.89 1.33
C TYR A 210 -14.00 1.71 2.62
N ALA A 211 -14.90 1.56 3.60
CA ALA A 211 -14.77 2.22 4.90
C ALA A 211 -13.56 1.68 5.67
N SER A 212 -13.37 0.35 5.65
CA SER A 212 -12.23 -0.32 6.29
C SER A 212 -10.90 0.10 5.67
N VAL A 213 -10.83 0.12 4.34
CA VAL A 213 -9.61 0.54 3.61
C VAL A 213 -9.38 2.05 3.76
N GLY A 214 -10.44 2.87 3.78
CA GLY A 214 -10.33 4.29 4.10
C GLY A 214 -9.70 4.55 5.48
N ALA A 215 -10.08 3.78 6.50
CA ALA A 215 -9.46 3.83 7.82
C ALA A 215 -7.98 3.41 7.79
N ALA A 216 -7.64 2.37 7.01
CA ALA A 216 -6.26 1.95 6.80
C ALA A 216 -5.40 3.05 6.16
N VAL A 217 -5.93 3.73 5.13
CA VAL A 217 -5.23 4.86 4.47
C VAL A 217 -5.02 6.01 5.47
N GLY A 218 -6.04 6.34 6.27
CA GLY A 218 -5.91 7.34 7.34
C GLY A 218 -4.85 6.96 8.36
N SER A 219 -4.80 5.70 8.80
CA SER A 219 -3.75 5.21 9.70
C SER A 219 -2.36 5.29 9.06
N LEU A 220 -2.25 4.92 7.76
CA LEU A 220 -1.00 4.96 7.01
C LEU A 220 -0.46 6.38 6.83
N SER A 221 -1.32 7.41 6.83
CA SER A 221 -0.89 8.81 6.70
C SER A 221 -0.11 9.31 7.92
N GLY A 222 -0.18 8.61 9.06
CA GLY A 222 0.47 9.01 10.30
C GLY A 222 2.00 8.99 10.22
N GLU A 223 2.65 9.98 10.81
CA GLU A 223 4.12 10.14 10.83
C GLU A 223 4.85 8.91 11.40
N LEU A 224 4.26 8.25 12.39
CA LEU A 224 4.84 7.07 13.05
C LEU A 224 4.59 5.75 12.29
N HIS A 225 3.91 5.80 11.14
CA HIS A 225 3.61 4.64 10.32
C HIS A 225 4.10 4.81 8.88
N GLY A 226 3.32 5.38 7.97
CA GLY A 226 3.71 5.54 6.55
C GLY A 226 4.72 6.67 6.27
N GLY A 227 4.98 7.55 7.22
CA GLY A 227 5.90 8.67 7.05
C GLY A 227 7.36 8.28 6.79
N ALA A 228 7.77 7.05 7.13
CA ALA A 228 9.16 6.61 6.96
C ALA A 228 9.62 6.64 5.49
N ASN A 229 8.78 6.15 4.56
CA ASN A 229 9.11 6.10 3.13
C ASN A 229 9.29 7.51 2.54
N MET A 230 8.44 8.47 2.94
CA MET A 230 8.57 9.86 2.53
C MET A 230 9.92 10.44 2.99
N ARG A 231 10.31 10.18 4.25
CA ARG A 231 11.60 10.65 4.80
C ARG A 231 12.80 10.01 4.12
N VAL A 232 12.70 8.74 3.69
CA VAL A 232 13.74 8.11 2.86
C VAL A 232 13.89 8.84 1.53
N MET A 233 12.79 9.17 0.85
CA MET A 233 12.86 9.93 -0.40
C MET A 233 13.43 11.35 -0.23
N GLU A 234 13.09 12.04 0.86
CA GLU A 234 13.68 13.32 1.23
C GLU A 234 15.19 13.20 1.48
N LEU A 235 15.59 12.14 2.19
CA LEU A 235 16.98 11.80 2.45
C LEU A 235 17.77 11.60 1.15
N LEU A 236 17.24 10.77 0.23
CA LEU A 236 17.88 10.52 -1.06
C LEU A 236 18.02 11.79 -1.90
N LYS A 237 16.99 12.64 -1.93
CA LYS A 237 17.06 13.96 -2.58
C LYS A 237 18.10 14.87 -1.93
N LYS A 238 18.24 14.85 -0.61
CA LYS A 238 19.23 15.63 0.14
C LYS A 238 20.66 15.17 -0.12
N ILE A 239 20.90 13.86 -0.21
CA ILE A 239 22.21 13.30 -0.57
C ILE A 239 22.54 13.65 -2.03
N GLY A 240 21.62 13.44 -2.94
CA GLY A 240 21.66 13.87 -4.34
C GLY A 240 22.55 13.05 -5.27
N SER A 241 23.58 12.34 -4.76
CA SER A 241 24.47 11.50 -5.57
C SER A 241 25.18 10.44 -4.74
N VAL A 242 25.53 9.31 -5.36
CA VAL A 242 26.11 8.14 -4.70
C VAL A 242 27.43 8.45 -4.00
N ASP A 243 28.28 9.29 -4.61
CA ASP A 243 29.58 9.70 -4.06
C ASP A 243 29.49 10.47 -2.74
N LYS A 244 28.30 11.02 -2.40
CA LYS A 244 28.04 11.75 -1.15
C LYS A 244 27.47 10.88 -0.03
N VAL A 245 27.11 9.64 -0.31
CA VAL A 245 26.42 8.75 0.64
C VAL A 245 27.28 8.52 1.87
N GLU A 246 28.52 8.08 1.70
CA GLU A 246 29.44 7.77 2.81
C GLU A 246 29.63 8.97 3.73
N LYS A 247 29.91 10.13 3.15
CA LYS A 247 30.08 11.38 3.92
C LYS A 247 28.81 11.73 4.71
N TYR A 248 27.64 11.61 4.09
CA TYR A 248 26.37 11.91 4.74
C TYR A 248 26.10 10.93 5.89
N VAL A 249 26.26 9.63 5.66
CA VAL A 249 26.04 8.58 6.66
C VAL A 249 26.94 8.79 7.88
N ASN A 250 28.24 9.04 7.66
CA ASN A 250 29.19 9.30 8.76
C ASN A 250 28.81 10.56 9.56
N GLN A 251 28.39 11.64 8.91
CA GLN A 251 27.92 12.86 9.59
C GLN A 251 26.68 12.62 10.46
N GLU A 252 25.73 11.79 10.00
CA GLU A 252 24.54 11.46 10.79
C GLU A 252 24.89 10.55 11.98
N PHE A 253 25.81 9.59 11.81
CA PHE A 253 26.32 8.74 12.90
C PHE A 253 27.07 9.55 13.96
N ASP A 254 27.99 10.41 13.54
CA ASP A 254 28.78 11.27 14.46
C ASP A 254 27.85 12.21 15.28
N ALA A 255 26.75 12.61 14.68
CA ALA A 255 25.74 13.45 15.33
C ALA A 255 24.71 12.66 16.16
N GLY A 256 24.79 11.33 16.20
CA GLY A 256 23.85 10.46 16.91
C GLY A 256 22.42 10.48 16.33
N ARG A 257 22.27 10.87 15.05
CA ARG A 257 20.96 10.94 14.40
C ARG A 257 20.60 9.63 13.69
N LYS A 258 19.29 9.35 13.62
CA LYS A 258 18.77 8.18 12.90
C LYS A 258 18.85 8.42 11.39
N ILE A 259 19.23 7.37 10.66
CA ILE A 259 19.20 7.34 9.21
C ILE A 259 17.93 6.60 8.78
N PHE A 260 17.01 7.31 8.12
CA PHE A 260 15.78 6.69 7.63
C PHE A 260 16.07 5.68 6.52
N GLY A 261 15.38 4.54 6.55
CA GLY A 261 15.63 3.40 5.66
C GLY A 261 16.59 2.35 6.22
N LEU A 262 17.22 2.61 7.39
CA LEU A 262 18.06 1.65 8.09
C LEU A 262 17.49 1.38 9.49
N GLY A 263 17.27 0.11 9.80
CA GLY A 263 16.68 -0.34 11.06
C GLY A 263 15.14 -0.30 11.06
N HIS A 264 14.56 -1.16 11.87
CA HIS A 264 13.11 -1.29 12.02
C HIS A 264 12.76 -1.65 13.47
N ALA A 265 11.54 -1.32 13.92
CA ALA A 265 11.10 -1.62 15.29
C ALA A 265 10.90 -3.14 15.52
N VAL A 266 10.75 -3.92 14.46
CA VAL A 266 10.50 -5.37 14.49
C VAL A 266 11.76 -6.17 14.15
N TYR A 267 12.64 -5.66 13.29
CA TYR A 267 13.89 -6.30 12.86
C TYR A 267 15.11 -5.82 13.62
#